data_d3c303628e408eba830ce3d84c284d8a
#
_entry.id   d3c303628e408eba830ce3d84c284d8a
#
_cell.length_a   1.000
_cell.length_b   1.000
_cell.length_c   1.000
_cell.angle_alpha   90.00
_cell.angle_beta   90.00
_cell.angle_gamma   90.00
#
_symmetry.space_group_name_H-M   'P 1'
#
loop_
_entity.id
_entity.type
_entity.pdbx_description
1 polymer ?
#
loop_
_entity_poly.entity_id
_entity_poly.type
_entity_poly.pdbx_seq_one_letter_code
_entity_poly.pdbx_strand_id
1 'polypeptide(L)'
;MRGVTCDGFDPIAVYTAVRDAREHAAAGNGPVLVESMCYRFLSHTTDDDDRTYRTRDEVSEHRPNDPVPKFEKYLLDHNVLTDDDVKAIKREITELVNRTTDEVEAEPYPEATTLYGNTYAGPDDAWLG
;
A
#
# COMPACT_ATOMS: atom_id res chain seq x y z
N MET A 1 20.21 -3.48 15.26
CA MET A 1 19.39 -3.43 14.03
C MET A 1 19.69 -2.12 13.31
N ARG A 2 19.95 -2.17 12.01
CA ARG A 2 20.19 -0.97 11.19
C ARG A 2 18.86 -0.28 10.90
N GLY A 3 18.80 1.07 10.98
CA GLY A 3 17.67 1.89 10.55
C GLY A 3 18.00 2.67 9.27
N VAL A 4 17.03 2.85 8.39
CA VAL A 4 17.12 3.68 7.18
C VAL A 4 15.82 4.46 7.05
N THR A 5 15.91 5.79 6.89
CA THR A 5 14.75 6.65 6.62
C THR A 5 14.73 7.05 5.16
N CYS A 6 13.59 7.02 4.50
CA CYS A 6 13.42 7.46 3.11
C CYS A 6 12.13 8.29 2.93
N ASP A 7 12.06 9.02 1.81
CA ASP A 7 10.83 9.71 1.39
C ASP A 7 9.81 8.67 0.92
N GLY A 8 8.71 8.51 1.67
CA GLY A 8 7.62 7.60 1.34
C GLY A 8 6.74 8.08 0.18
N PHE A 9 6.91 9.33 -0.27
CA PHE A 9 6.28 9.88 -1.48
C PHE A 9 7.11 9.70 -2.76
N ASP A 10 8.30 9.11 -2.66
CA ASP A 10 9.11 8.75 -3.81
C ASP A 10 9.21 7.24 -3.96
N PRO A 11 8.47 6.61 -4.91
CA PRO A 11 8.50 5.17 -5.12
C PRO A 11 9.89 4.62 -5.43
N ILE A 12 10.76 5.41 -6.08
CA ILE A 12 12.13 5.00 -6.40
C ILE A 12 13.01 5.00 -5.15
N ALA A 13 12.85 6.01 -4.28
CA ALA A 13 13.54 6.06 -3.00
C ALA A 13 13.15 4.88 -2.10
N VAL A 14 11.84 4.59 -2.01
CA VAL A 14 11.33 3.43 -1.25
C VAL A 14 11.85 2.12 -1.83
N TYR A 15 11.77 1.93 -3.16
CA TYR A 15 12.31 0.73 -3.82
C TYR A 15 13.78 0.53 -3.50
N THR A 16 14.58 1.59 -3.59
CA THR A 16 16.02 1.53 -3.32
C THR A 16 16.30 1.16 -1.87
N ALA A 17 15.63 1.82 -0.92
CA ALA A 17 15.79 1.55 0.51
C ALA A 17 15.41 0.10 0.87
N VAL A 18 14.30 -0.41 0.32
CA VAL A 18 13.84 -1.79 0.57
C VAL A 18 14.76 -2.81 -0.09
N ARG A 19 15.19 -2.57 -1.34
CA ARG A 19 16.15 -3.45 -2.03
C ARG A 19 17.44 -3.58 -1.22
N ASP A 20 18.03 -2.46 -0.82
CA ASP A 20 19.30 -2.44 -0.08
C ASP A 20 19.15 -3.10 1.31
N ALA A 21 18.01 -2.87 1.97
CA ALA A 21 17.67 -3.53 3.24
C ALA A 21 17.55 -5.05 3.09
N ARG A 22 16.86 -5.51 2.02
CA ARG A 22 16.71 -6.93 1.69
C ARG A 22 18.06 -7.58 1.39
N GLU A 23 18.90 -6.94 0.57
CA GLU A 23 20.23 -7.44 0.23
C GLU A 23 21.10 -7.56 1.49
N HIS A 24 21.08 -6.55 2.38
CA HIS A 24 21.77 -6.57 3.65
C HIS A 24 21.36 -7.76 4.52
N ALA A 25 20.05 -7.96 4.68
CA ALA A 25 19.51 -9.06 5.48
C ALA A 25 19.81 -10.44 4.86
N ALA A 26 19.67 -10.57 3.55
CA ALA A 26 19.96 -11.82 2.82
C ALA A 26 21.43 -12.22 2.88
N ALA A 27 22.34 -11.24 3.00
CA ALA A 27 23.77 -11.47 3.21
C ALA A 27 24.13 -11.88 4.66
N GLY A 28 23.14 -12.09 5.54
CA GLY A 28 23.37 -12.49 6.93
C GLY A 28 23.78 -11.36 7.87
N ASN A 29 23.69 -10.09 7.43
CA ASN A 29 24.11 -8.92 8.24
C ASN A 29 23.03 -8.46 9.25
N GLY A 30 21.95 -9.22 9.39
CA GLY A 30 20.85 -8.95 10.31
C GLY A 30 19.71 -8.11 9.72
N PRO A 31 18.65 -7.85 10.50
CA PRO A 31 17.48 -7.12 10.03
C PRO A 31 17.74 -5.62 9.86
N VAL A 32 16.96 -5.01 8.97
CA VAL A 32 16.95 -3.56 8.73
C VAL A 32 15.53 -3.04 8.93
N LEU A 33 15.37 -1.94 9.68
CA LEU A 33 14.13 -1.18 9.78
C LEU A 33 14.14 -0.09 8.71
N VAL A 34 13.18 -0.12 7.80
CA VAL A 34 12.97 0.96 6.81
C VAL A 34 11.80 1.82 7.27
N GLU A 35 12.08 3.10 7.52
CA GLU A 35 11.11 4.12 7.88
C GLU A 35 10.80 4.96 6.64
N SER A 36 9.58 4.84 6.11
CA SER A 36 9.10 5.64 4.99
C SER A 36 8.25 6.79 5.50
N MET A 37 8.73 8.03 5.33
CA MET A 37 8.03 9.23 5.77
C MET A 37 6.88 9.55 4.81
N CYS A 38 5.64 9.49 5.31
CA CYS A 38 4.42 9.68 4.52
C CYS A 38 3.48 10.69 5.20
N TYR A 39 2.59 11.30 4.40
CA TYR A 39 1.46 12.07 4.88
C TYR A 39 0.15 11.44 4.43
N ARG A 40 -0.80 11.25 5.33
CA ARG A 40 -2.10 10.66 5.02
C ARG A 40 -3.09 11.72 4.56
N PHE A 41 -3.54 11.67 3.31
CA PHE A 41 -4.46 12.66 2.73
C PHE A 41 -5.91 12.53 3.24
N LEU A 42 -6.36 11.31 3.53
CA LEU A 42 -7.72 11.05 3.98
C LEU A 42 -7.77 10.88 5.50
N SER A 43 -8.92 11.21 6.10
CA SER A 43 -9.22 10.91 7.50
C SER A 43 -9.12 9.41 7.81
N HIS A 44 -9.10 9.05 9.09
CA HIS A 44 -8.93 7.66 9.51
C HIS A 44 -10.11 6.78 9.10
N THR A 45 -11.34 7.28 9.29
CA THR A 45 -12.60 6.63 8.91
C THR A 45 -13.54 7.67 8.30
N THR A 46 -14.71 7.23 7.84
CA THR A 46 -15.78 8.12 7.37
C THR A 46 -16.34 9.03 8.46
N ASP A 47 -16.28 8.57 9.72
CA ASP A 47 -16.78 9.30 10.89
C ASP A 47 -15.72 10.16 11.58
N ASP A 48 -14.47 10.10 11.10
CA ASP A 48 -13.37 10.91 11.63
C ASP A 48 -13.38 12.32 11.02
N ASP A 49 -13.76 13.30 11.85
CA ASP A 49 -13.63 14.71 11.45
C ASP A 49 -12.21 15.21 11.71
N ASP A 50 -11.35 15.03 10.71
CA ASP A 50 -9.93 15.41 10.78
C ASP A 50 -9.69 16.92 10.92
N ARG A 51 -10.72 17.78 10.72
CA ARG A 51 -10.66 19.23 10.94
C ARG A 51 -10.45 19.61 12.40
N THR A 52 -10.63 18.68 13.31
CA THR A 52 -10.40 18.88 14.74
C THR A 52 -8.92 18.89 15.12
N TYR A 53 -8.04 18.29 14.32
CA TYR A 53 -6.62 18.16 14.62
C TYR A 53 -5.67 18.57 13.47
N ARG A 54 -6.18 18.88 12.27
CA ARG A 54 -5.40 19.41 11.14
C ARG A 54 -6.25 20.33 10.27
N THR A 55 -5.60 21.24 9.54
CA THR A 55 -6.29 22.18 8.67
C THR A 55 -6.44 21.64 7.25
N ARG A 56 -7.40 22.20 6.49
CA ARG A 56 -7.55 21.90 5.05
C ARG A 56 -6.36 22.42 4.24
N ASP A 57 -5.77 23.52 4.65
CA ASP A 57 -4.61 24.13 3.99
C ASP A 57 -3.40 23.20 4.11
N GLU A 58 -3.15 22.64 5.31
CA GLU A 58 -2.11 21.64 5.52
C GLU A 58 -2.27 20.43 4.57
N VAL A 59 -3.47 19.87 4.47
CA VAL A 59 -3.73 18.74 3.56
C VAL A 59 -3.49 19.15 2.10
N SER A 60 -3.91 20.37 1.72
CA SER A 60 -3.76 20.90 0.36
C SER A 60 -2.29 21.14 -0.01
N GLU A 61 -1.46 21.58 0.94
CA GLU A 61 -0.02 21.74 0.74
C GLU A 61 0.70 20.42 0.46
N HIS A 62 0.23 19.32 1.05
CA HIS A 62 0.79 17.99 0.81
C HIS A 62 0.30 17.30 -0.47
N ARG A 63 -0.87 17.67 -1.00
CA ARG A 63 -1.47 17.04 -2.20
C ARG A 63 -0.58 16.98 -3.43
N PRO A 64 0.22 18.01 -3.78
CA PRO A 64 1.14 17.95 -4.92
C PRO A 64 2.22 16.87 -4.80
N ASN A 65 2.44 16.35 -3.59
CA ASN A 65 3.40 15.29 -3.34
C ASN A 65 2.83 13.87 -3.51
N ASP A 66 1.58 13.72 -3.91
CA ASP A 66 0.97 12.41 -4.15
C ASP A 66 1.87 11.55 -5.07
N PRO A 67 2.33 10.39 -4.59
CA PRO A 67 3.28 9.55 -5.33
C PRO A 67 2.69 8.98 -6.63
N VAL A 68 1.38 8.75 -6.69
CA VAL A 68 0.74 8.11 -7.83
C VAL A 68 0.83 8.99 -9.08
N PRO A 69 0.30 10.23 -9.11
CA PRO A 69 0.43 11.10 -10.28
C PRO A 69 1.87 11.52 -10.56
N LYS A 70 2.71 11.68 -9.53
CA LYS A 70 4.14 11.97 -9.73
C LYS A 70 4.86 10.83 -10.46
N PHE A 71 4.60 9.60 -10.08
CA PHE A 71 5.24 8.43 -10.69
C PHE A 71 4.68 8.15 -12.09
N GLU A 72 3.35 8.32 -12.29
CA GLU A 72 2.74 8.27 -13.62
C GLU A 72 3.46 9.26 -14.56
N LYS A 73 3.59 10.53 -14.14
CA LYS A 73 4.31 11.53 -14.93
C LYS A 73 5.77 11.13 -15.18
N TYR A 74 6.47 10.62 -14.19
CA TYR A 74 7.85 10.15 -14.35
C TYR A 74 7.96 9.07 -15.44
N LEU A 75 7.07 8.09 -15.44
CA LEU A 75 7.07 6.99 -16.43
C LEU A 75 6.77 7.49 -17.85
N LEU A 76 5.86 8.47 -17.99
CA LEU A 76 5.57 9.11 -19.28
C LEU A 76 6.75 9.95 -19.78
N ASP A 77 7.33 10.79 -18.93
CA ASP A 77 8.48 11.65 -19.28
C ASP A 77 9.71 10.84 -19.71
N HIS A 78 9.87 9.62 -19.20
CA HIS A 78 10.97 8.71 -19.54
C HIS A 78 10.60 7.72 -20.66
N ASN A 79 9.44 7.84 -21.28
CA ASN A 79 8.94 6.95 -22.34
C ASN A 79 8.90 5.46 -21.91
N VAL A 80 8.69 5.18 -20.62
CA VAL A 80 8.47 3.83 -20.10
C VAL A 80 7.03 3.40 -20.38
N LEU A 81 6.08 4.33 -20.27
CA LEU A 81 4.67 4.15 -20.61
C LEU A 81 4.24 5.25 -21.59
N THR A 82 3.17 4.96 -22.33
CA THR A 82 2.40 5.92 -23.13
C THR A 82 1.09 6.27 -22.41
N ASP A 83 0.43 7.35 -22.84
CA ASP A 83 -0.92 7.69 -22.35
C ASP A 83 -1.94 6.55 -22.57
N ASP A 84 -1.78 5.80 -23.65
CA ASP A 84 -2.68 4.68 -23.93
C ASP A 84 -2.40 3.48 -23.03
N ASP A 85 -1.14 3.24 -22.65
CA ASP A 85 -0.80 2.24 -21.63
C ASP A 85 -1.41 2.60 -20.27
N VAL A 86 -1.31 3.85 -19.85
CA VAL A 86 -1.91 4.33 -18.59
C VAL A 86 -3.44 4.13 -18.60
N LYS A 87 -4.12 4.48 -19.71
CA LYS A 87 -5.55 4.25 -19.85
C LYS A 87 -5.91 2.76 -19.82
N ALA A 88 -5.10 1.93 -20.49
CA ALA A 88 -5.30 0.49 -20.51
C ALA A 88 -5.17 -0.12 -19.10
N ILE A 89 -4.13 0.25 -18.36
CA ILE A 89 -3.92 -0.20 -16.97
C ILE A 89 -5.10 0.21 -16.08
N LYS A 90 -5.51 1.48 -16.13
CA LYS A 90 -6.64 1.99 -15.34
C LYS A 90 -7.94 1.23 -15.63
N ARG A 91 -8.20 0.94 -16.92
CA ARG A 91 -9.38 0.16 -17.31
C ARG A 91 -9.31 -1.27 -16.79
N GLU A 92 -8.20 -1.97 -17.03
CA GLU A 92 -7.99 -3.35 -16.59
C GLU A 92 -8.18 -3.52 -15.08
N ILE A 93 -7.58 -2.63 -14.29
CA ILE A 93 -7.70 -2.66 -12.83
C ILE A 93 -9.14 -2.35 -12.39
N THR A 94 -9.82 -1.40 -13.03
CA THR A 94 -11.23 -1.12 -12.72
C THR A 94 -12.13 -2.32 -13.01
N GLU A 95 -11.93 -2.97 -14.16
CA GLU A 95 -12.67 -4.19 -14.54
C GLU A 95 -12.37 -5.35 -13.56
N LEU A 96 -11.09 -5.51 -13.15
CA LEU A 96 -10.69 -6.51 -12.17
C LEU A 96 -11.39 -6.28 -10.82
N VAL A 97 -11.33 -5.05 -10.29
CA VAL A 97 -11.95 -4.72 -9.00
C VAL A 97 -13.45 -4.96 -9.05
N ASN A 98 -14.16 -4.46 -10.09
CA ASN A 98 -15.61 -4.66 -10.21
C ASN A 98 -15.97 -6.14 -10.26
N ARG A 99 -15.32 -6.92 -11.12
CA ARG A 99 -15.55 -8.36 -11.20
C ARG A 99 -15.31 -9.07 -9.87
N THR A 100 -14.20 -8.77 -9.18
CA THR A 100 -13.90 -9.37 -7.88
C THR A 100 -14.93 -8.97 -6.82
N THR A 101 -15.43 -7.73 -6.86
CA THR A 101 -16.50 -7.27 -5.97
C THR A 101 -17.76 -8.09 -6.20
N ASP A 102 -18.20 -8.22 -7.46
CA ASP A 102 -19.39 -9.01 -7.83
C ASP A 102 -19.25 -10.49 -7.41
N GLU A 103 -18.06 -11.08 -7.61
CA GLU A 103 -17.74 -12.45 -7.20
C GLU A 103 -17.87 -12.61 -5.67
N VAL A 104 -17.26 -11.70 -4.90
CA VAL A 104 -17.30 -11.74 -3.42
C VAL A 104 -18.69 -11.48 -2.87
N GLU A 105 -19.46 -10.54 -3.47
CA GLU A 105 -20.84 -10.28 -3.07
C GLU A 105 -21.77 -11.49 -3.32
N ALA A 106 -21.44 -12.33 -4.31
CA ALA A 106 -22.19 -13.56 -4.60
C ALA A 106 -21.83 -14.73 -3.68
N GLU A 107 -20.75 -14.64 -2.91
CA GLU A 107 -20.33 -15.68 -1.97
C GLU A 107 -21.33 -15.83 -0.81
N PRO A 108 -21.57 -17.05 -0.33
CA PRO A 108 -22.39 -17.25 0.85
C PRO A 108 -21.71 -16.66 2.10
N TYR A 109 -22.51 -16.22 3.06
CA TYR A 109 -21.96 -15.82 4.36
C TYR A 109 -21.22 -16.98 5.03
N PRO A 110 -20.12 -16.71 5.77
CA PRO A 110 -19.40 -17.72 6.51
C PRO A 110 -20.31 -18.47 7.49
N GLU A 111 -20.07 -19.77 7.66
CA GLU A 111 -20.75 -20.55 8.68
C GLU A 111 -20.48 -19.98 10.08
N ALA A 112 -21.51 -19.95 10.94
CA ALA A 112 -21.40 -19.39 12.29
C ALA A 112 -20.29 -20.05 13.14
N THR A 113 -19.97 -21.30 12.85
CA THR A 113 -18.90 -22.06 13.53
C THR A 113 -17.51 -21.49 13.24
N THR A 114 -17.31 -20.77 12.13
CA THR A 114 -16.02 -20.14 11.80
C THR A 114 -15.63 -19.04 12.79
N LEU A 115 -16.59 -18.50 13.55
CA LEU A 115 -16.35 -17.51 14.60
C LEU A 115 -15.38 -18.03 15.67
N TYR A 116 -15.38 -19.32 15.92
CA TYR A 116 -14.54 -19.98 16.95
C TYR A 116 -13.23 -20.56 16.36
N GLY A 117 -13.13 -20.61 15.04
CA GLY A 117 -11.92 -21.03 14.33
C GLY A 117 -10.87 -19.92 14.32
N ASN A 118 -9.62 -20.30 14.22
CA ASN A 118 -8.47 -19.36 14.04
C ASN A 118 -8.33 -18.27 15.14
N THR A 119 -8.98 -18.47 16.30
CA THR A 119 -8.91 -17.51 17.42
C THR A 119 -7.65 -17.75 18.28
N TYR A 120 -7.25 -19.00 18.41
CA TYR A 120 -6.07 -19.44 19.14
C TYR A 120 -5.30 -20.46 18.32
N ALA A 121 -3.99 -20.55 18.51
CA ALA A 121 -3.17 -21.59 17.94
C ALA A 121 -3.62 -22.95 18.45
N GLY A 122 -4.02 -23.84 17.54
CA GLY A 122 -4.41 -25.22 17.84
C GLY A 122 -3.32 -26.22 17.40
N PRO A 123 -3.42 -27.47 17.85
CA PRO A 123 -2.46 -28.51 17.48
C PRO A 123 -2.45 -28.81 15.96
N ASP A 124 -3.47 -28.37 15.23
CA ASP A 124 -3.63 -28.60 13.77
C ASP A 124 -3.30 -27.35 12.92
N ASP A 125 -2.76 -26.29 13.51
CA ASP A 125 -2.37 -25.07 12.80
C ASP A 125 -1.09 -25.31 11.97
N ALA A 126 -1.24 -26.07 10.89
CA ALA A 126 -0.17 -26.43 9.96
C ALA A 126 0.43 -25.23 9.19
N TRP A 127 -0.13 -24.03 9.37
CA TRP A 127 0.37 -22.81 8.73
C TRP A 127 1.40 -22.04 9.57
N LEU A 128 1.73 -22.53 10.77
CA LEU A 128 2.84 -22.07 11.60
C LEU A 128 4.15 -22.84 11.41
N GLY A 129 4.23 -23.62 10.32
CA GLY A 129 5.43 -24.35 9.91
C GLY A 129 6.36 -23.52 9.05
#